data_f483856fd98cdc07e973848bd6b9ed31
#
_entry.id   f483856fd98cdc07e973848bd6b9ed31
#
_cell.length_a   1.000
_cell.length_b   1.000
_cell.length_c   1.000
_cell.angle_alpha   90.00
_cell.angle_beta   90.00
_cell.angle_gamma   90.00
#
_symmetry.space_group_name_H-M   'P 1'
#
loop_
_entity.id
_entity.type
_entity.pdbx_description
1 polymer ?
#
loop_
_entity_poly.entity_id
_entity_poly.type
_entity_poly.pdbx_seq_one_letter_code
_entity_poly.pdbx_strand_id
1 'polypeptide(L)'
;IQKKLVDIKYFIYGSNKYLEKHGMPKTLVDLNKHKFISFGKGAPSPVYNPDWALKLGVKDGKKRKSIMKVNSVMGLLLAVEAGVGLAALPEYLVSNSNNVIKVLPNSEGPITEAHFVYPQSLKNTARITAFRNFLFSKIGDWKS
;
A
#
# COMPACT_ATOMS: atom_id res chain seq x y z
N ILE A 1 -21.97 0.72 14.93
CA ILE A 1 -20.79 1.11 15.72
C ILE A 1 -19.56 0.94 14.86
N GLN A 2 -18.70 1.94 14.88
CA GLN A 2 -17.43 1.94 14.14
C GLN A 2 -16.29 2.19 15.13
N LYS A 3 -15.28 1.35 15.09
CA LYS A 3 -14.05 1.44 15.91
C LYS A 3 -12.84 1.42 15.00
N LYS A 4 -12.03 2.46 15.03
CA LYS A 4 -10.76 2.49 14.31
C LYS A 4 -9.82 1.42 14.87
N LEU A 5 -9.25 0.62 13.98
CA LEU A 5 -8.29 -0.43 14.29
C LEU A 5 -6.84 0.06 14.10
N VAL A 6 -6.52 0.49 12.88
CA VAL A 6 -5.15 0.84 12.50
C VAL A 6 -5.14 1.79 11.33
N ASP A 7 -4.09 2.59 11.23
CA ASP A 7 -3.74 3.37 10.04
C ASP A 7 -2.86 2.51 9.13
N ILE A 8 -3.29 2.36 7.88
CA ILE A 8 -2.53 1.67 6.84
C ILE A 8 -1.77 2.72 6.05
N LYS A 9 -0.45 2.67 6.13
CA LYS A 9 0.46 3.54 5.39
C LYS A 9 0.88 2.90 4.08
N TYR A 10 1.06 3.73 3.07
CA TYR A 10 1.49 3.31 1.74
C TYR A 10 2.80 4.00 1.37
N PHE A 11 3.69 3.24 0.74
CA PHE A 11 4.95 3.73 0.19
C PHE A 11 5.17 3.14 -1.21
N ILE A 12 6.16 3.70 -1.91
CA ILE A 12 6.62 3.13 -3.17
C ILE A 12 7.65 2.05 -2.88
N TYR A 13 7.54 0.91 -3.54
CA TYR A 13 8.43 -0.22 -3.39
C TYR A 13 8.95 -0.70 -4.75
N GLY A 14 10.17 -1.23 -4.73
CA GLY A 14 10.78 -1.95 -5.85
C GLY A 14 11.50 -3.19 -5.35
N SER A 15 11.68 -4.20 -6.20
CA SER A 15 12.49 -5.36 -5.83
C SER A 15 13.99 -5.06 -5.90
N ASN A 16 14.79 -5.79 -5.12
CA ASN A 16 16.27 -5.73 -5.19
C ASN A 16 16.74 -5.88 -6.62
N LYS A 17 16.26 -6.91 -7.32
CA LYS A 17 16.61 -7.20 -8.71
C LYS A 17 16.31 -6.04 -9.67
N TYR A 18 15.15 -5.39 -9.50
CA TYR A 18 14.79 -4.24 -10.34
C TYR A 18 15.70 -3.05 -10.06
N LEU A 19 15.95 -2.74 -8.78
CA LEU A 19 16.73 -1.59 -8.35
C LEU A 19 18.23 -1.75 -8.66
N GLU A 20 18.77 -2.96 -8.59
CA GLU A 20 20.14 -3.26 -9.06
C GLU A 20 20.33 -2.94 -10.54
N LYS A 21 19.32 -3.27 -11.35
CA LYS A 21 19.37 -3.04 -12.81
C LYS A 21 19.09 -1.58 -13.20
N HIS A 22 18.16 -0.89 -12.52
CA HIS A 22 17.67 0.43 -12.91
C HIS A 22 18.12 1.58 -12.00
N GLY A 23 18.81 1.26 -10.91
CA GLY A 23 19.25 2.22 -9.89
C GLY A 23 18.17 2.52 -8.83
N MET A 24 18.63 2.98 -7.67
CA MET A 24 17.77 3.43 -6.58
C MET A 24 17.42 4.91 -6.79
N PRO A 25 16.13 5.28 -6.93
CA PRO A 25 15.73 6.68 -6.97
C PRO A 25 16.12 7.41 -5.68
N LYS A 26 16.77 8.56 -5.81
CA LYS A 26 17.19 9.41 -4.69
C LYS A 26 16.30 10.65 -4.56
N THR A 27 15.64 11.04 -5.64
CA THR A 27 14.75 12.20 -5.70
C THR A 27 13.43 11.85 -6.38
N LEU A 28 12.42 12.71 -6.22
CA LEU A 28 11.13 12.56 -6.89
C LEU A 28 11.27 12.60 -8.43
N VAL A 29 12.25 13.36 -8.94
CA VAL A 29 12.52 13.47 -10.37
C VAL A 29 13.07 12.14 -10.92
N ASP A 30 13.86 11.42 -10.15
CA ASP A 30 14.41 10.12 -10.57
C ASP A 30 13.32 9.11 -10.87
N LEU A 31 12.16 9.22 -10.22
CA LEU A 31 10.99 8.36 -10.49
C LEU A 31 10.56 8.39 -11.96
N ASN A 32 10.87 9.47 -12.71
CA ASN A 32 10.53 9.59 -14.13
C ASN A 32 11.30 8.59 -15.02
N LYS A 33 12.41 8.05 -14.53
CA LYS A 33 13.24 7.05 -15.24
C LYS A 33 12.79 5.61 -14.95
N HIS A 34 11.82 5.43 -14.06
CA HIS A 34 11.37 4.12 -13.61
C HIS A 34 10.05 3.69 -14.23
N LYS A 35 9.89 2.37 -14.36
CA LYS A 35 8.64 1.73 -14.76
C LYS A 35 7.73 1.62 -13.56
N PHE A 36 6.44 1.96 -13.73
CA PHE A 36 5.43 1.86 -12.69
C PHE A 36 4.39 0.81 -13.01
N ILE A 37 3.96 0.10 -11.98
CA ILE A 37 2.81 -0.78 -11.96
C ILE A 37 1.74 -0.09 -11.11
N SER A 38 0.50 -0.06 -11.56
CA SER A 38 -0.57 0.61 -10.84
C SER A 38 -1.79 -0.29 -10.63
N PHE A 39 -2.65 0.14 -9.70
CA PHE A 39 -3.93 -0.52 -9.50
C PHE A 39 -4.85 -0.29 -10.71
N GLY A 40 -5.52 -1.36 -11.17
CA GLY A 40 -6.40 -1.33 -12.33
C GLY A 40 -7.70 -0.57 -12.07
N LYS A 41 -8.26 0.03 -13.12
CA LYS A 41 -9.60 0.61 -13.08
C LYS A 41 -10.67 -0.49 -13.09
N GLY A 42 -11.81 -0.21 -12.47
CA GLY A 42 -12.98 -1.11 -12.47
C GLY A 42 -13.06 -2.09 -11.29
N ALA A 43 -12.03 -2.17 -10.45
CA ALA A 43 -12.11 -2.85 -9.15
C ALA A 43 -12.15 -1.80 -8.03
N PRO A 44 -12.88 -2.05 -6.93
CA PRO A 44 -12.81 -1.22 -5.75
C PRO A 44 -11.36 -1.13 -5.24
N SER A 45 -10.80 0.08 -5.23
CA SER A 45 -9.48 0.29 -4.65
C SER A 45 -9.59 0.43 -3.14
N PRO A 46 -8.73 -0.22 -2.35
CA PRO A 46 -8.65 0.01 -0.92
C PRO A 46 -8.10 1.40 -0.57
N VAL A 47 -7.59 2.12 -1.55
CA VAL A 47 -6.97 3.44 -1.38
C VAL A 47 -7.82 4.51 -2.06
N TYR A 48 -8.08 5.61 -1.37
CA TYR A 48 -8.84 6.75 -1.93
C TYR A 48 -8.22 7.31 -3.22
N ASN A 49 -6.89 7.38 -3.31
CA ASN A 49 -6.17 7.86 -4.49
C ASN A 49 -5.14 6.81 -4.97
N PRO A 50 -5.54 5.77 -5.70
CA PRO A 50 -4.63 4.69 -6.09
C PRO A 50 -3.52 5.14 -7.04
N ASP A 51 -3.68 6.28 -7.72
CA ASP A 51 -2.70 6.85 -8.65
C ASP A 51 -1.69 7.81 -7.99
N TRP A 52 -1.70 7.95 -6.65
CA TRP A 52 -0.86 8.94 -5.97
C TRP A 52 0.63 8.82 -6.33
N ALA A 53 1.15 7.60 -6.40
CA ALA A 53 2.56 7.36 -6.74
C ALA A 53 2.91 7.79 -8.17
N LEU A 54 1.94 7.68 -9.10
CA LEU A 54 2.11 8.13 -10.47
C LEU A 54 2.15 9.67 -10.58
N LYS A 55 1.54 10.37 -9.64
CA LYS A 55 1.45 11.84 -9.60
C LYS A 55 2.55 12.48 -8.76
N LEU A 56 3.20 11.69 -7.88
CA LEU A 56 4.20 12.20 -6.94
C LEU A 56 5.36 12.89 -7.65
N GLY A 57 5.57 14.18 -7.38
CA GLY A 57 6.64 14.99 -8.00
C GLY A 57 6.43 15.31 -9.48
N VAL A 58 5.23 15.08 -10.02
CA VAL A 58 4.86 15.49 -11.39
C VAL A 58 4.07 16.79 -11.35
N LYS A 59 4.42 17.74 -12.23
CA LYS A 59 3.76 19.05 -12.34
C LYS A 59 2.49 18.99 -13.19
N ASP A 60 1.64 20.03 -13.06
CA ASP A 60 0.49 20.32 -13.93
C ASP A 60 -0.59 19.23 -13.97
N GLY A 61 -0.83 18.54 -12.85
CA GLY A 61 -1.87 17.51 -12.77
C GLY A 61 -1.63 16.29 -13.66
N LYS A 62 -0.46 16.20 -14.29
CA LYS A 62 -0.04 15.05 -15.09
C LYS A 62 0.28 13.85 -14.19
N LYS A 63 0.35 12.68 -14.78
CA LYS A 63 0.80 11.47 -14.10
C LYS A 63 1.70 10.64 -15.01
N ARG A 64 2.61 9.88 -14.40
CA ARG A 64 3.43 8.89 -15.11
C ARG A 64 2.55 7.81 -15.73
N LYS A 65 3.00 7.27 -16.84
CA LYS A 65 2.32 6.10 -17.43
C LYS A 65 2.67 4.85 -16.61
N SER A 66 1.67 4.03 -16.37
CA SER A 66 1.85 2.69 -15.83
C SER A 66 2.05 1.70 -16.98
N ILE A 67 3.06 0.83 -16.86
CA ILE A 67 3.32 -0.21 -17.87
C ILE A 67 2.42 -1.44 -17.70
N MET A 68 1.88 -1.62 -16.50
CA MET A 68 1.00 -2.73 -16.13
C MET A 68 -0.03 -2.25 -15.11
N LYS A 69 -1.24 -2.76 -15.23
CA LYS A 69 -2.33 -2.53 -14.27
C LYS A 69 -2.80 -3.84 -13.70
N VAL A 70 -2.92 -3.90 -12.38
CA VAL A 70 -3.33 -5.09 -11.64
C VAL A 70 -4.44 -4.70 -10.67
N ASN A 71 -5.50 -5.49 -10.61
CA ASN A 71 -6.67 -5.23 -9.77
C ASN A 71 -6.62 -5.93 -8.39
N SER A 72 -5.44 -6.30 -7.94
CA SER A 72 -5.19 -6.96 -6.66
C SER A 72 -3.93 -6.40 -6.02
N VAL A 73 -4.00 -6.04 -4.74
CA VAL A 73 -2.83 -5.54 -3.99
C VAL A 73 -1.77 -6.64 -3.86
N MET A 74 -2.17 -7.89 -3.69
CA MET A 74 -1.26 -9.03 -3.70
C MET A 74 -0.62 -9.22 -5.08
N GLY A 75 -1.39 -9.05 -6.15
CA GLY A 75 -0.86 -9.10 -7.53
C GLY A 75 0.16 -7.99 -7.80
N LEU A 76 -0.04 -6.80 -7.23
CA LEU A 76 0.96 -5.73 -7.29
C LEU A 76 2.27 -6.13 -6.59
N LEU A 77 2.20 -6.72 -5.40
CA LEU A 77 3.38 -7.21 -4.68
C LEU A 77 4.13 -8.25 -5.51
N LEU A 78 3.44 -9.25 -6.05
CA LEU A 78 4.05 -10.29 -6.87
C LEU A 78 4.72 -9.72 -8.13
N ALA A 79 4.13 -8.72 -8.77
CA ALA A 79 4.72 -8.05 -9.92
C ALA A 79 5.98 -7.24 -9.54
N VAL A 80 5.98 -6.59 -8.38
CA VAL A 80 7.16 -5.91 -7.84
C VAL A 80 8.27 -6.90 -7.53
N GLU A 81 7.97 -8.01 -6.84
CA GLU A 81 8.92 -9.08 -6.52
C GLU A 81 9.53 -9.71 -7.78
N ALA A 82 8.73 -9.85 -8.84
CA ALA A 82 9.19 -10.32 -10.14
C ALA A 82 10.11 -9.32 -10.88
N GLY A 83 10.27 -8.09 -10.36
CA GLY A 83 11.13 -7.07 -10.95
C GLY A 83 10.54 -6.35 -12.15
N VAL A 84 9.21 -6.30 -12.27
CA VAL A 84 8.52 -5.63 -13.37
C VAL A 84 8.66 -4.11 -13.29
N GLY A 85 8.63 -3.55 -12.06
CA GLY A 85 8.73 -2.11 -11.84
C GLY A 85 8.47 -1.70 -10.39
N LEU A 86 8.24 -0.41 -10.18
CA LEU A 86 7.86 0.16 -8.90
C LEU A 86 6.34 0.15 -8.73
N ALA A 87 5.84 -0.03 -7.51
CA ALA A 87 4.44 0.14 -7.19
C ALA A 87 4.22 0.72 -5.79
N ALA A 88 3.05 1.34 -5.60
CA ALA A 88 2.56 1.73 -4.28
C ALA A 88 1.95 0.51 -3.59
N LEU A 89 2.47 0.17 -2.40
CA LEU A 89 2.01 -0.97 -1.61
C LEU A 89 1.79 -0.56 -0.16
N PRO A 90 0.85 -1.20 0.55
CA PRO A 90 0.69 -1.00 1.98
C PRO A 90 1.86 -1.63 2.74
N GLU A 91 2.35 -0.94 3.75
CA GLU A 91 3.54 -1.33 4.52
C GLU A 91 3.41 -2.72 5.14
N TYR A 92 2.23 -3.05 5.70
CA TYR A 92 2.00 -4.36 6.32
C TYR A 92 2.16 -5.55 5.37
N LEU A 93 1.88 -5.34 4.07
CA LEU A 93 1.97 -6.40 3.07
C LEU A 93 3.43 -6.78 2.75
N VAL A 94 4.31 -5.80 2.87
CA VAL A 94 5.73 -5.92 2.49
C VAL A 94 6.60 -6.38 3.66
N SER A 95 6.10 -6.30 4.91
CA SER A 95 6.88 -6.59 6.12
C SER A 95 7.53 -7.98 6.15
N ASN A 96 6.94 -8.96 5.45
CA ASN A 96 7.46 -10.33 5.36
C ASN A 96 8.24 -10.61 4.07
N SER A 97 8.43 -9.61 3.20
CA SER A 97 9.18 -9.77 1.95
C SER A 97 10.62 -9.32 2.12
N ASN A 98 11.57 -10.24 1.88
CA ASN A 98 13.01 -9.93 1.93
C ASN A 98 13.54 -9.36 0.59
N ASN A 99 12.71 -9.36 -0.45
CA ASN A 99 13.13 -9.02 -1.81
C ASN A 99 12.65 -7.64 -2.28
N VAL A 100 11.96 -6.91 -1.40
CA VAL A 100 11.32 -5.63 -1.74
C VAL A 100 11.82 -4.54 -0.82
N ILE A 101 12.22 -3.42 -1.41
CA ILE A 101 12.81 -2.26 -0.72
C ILE A 101 11.90 -1.05 -0.89
N LYS A 102 11.72 -0.31 0.19
CA LYS A 102 11.04 0.98 0.19
C LYS A 102 11.88 2.02 -0.57
N VAL A 103 11.27 2.63 -1.57
CA VAL A 103 11.87 3.68 -2.39
C VAL A 103 11.41 5.04 -1.87
N LEU A 104 12.33 5.98 -1.70
CA LEU A 104 12.06 7.32 -1.17
C LEU A 104 11.26 7.26 0.15
N PRO A 105 11.81 6.73 1.24
CA PRO A 105 11.08 6.40 2.46
C PRO A 105 10.40 7.61 3.14
N ASN A 106 10.85 8.82 2.83
CA ASN A 106 10.25 10.07 3.33
C ASN A 106 9.03 10.54 2.51
N SER A 107 8.70 9.83 1.42
CA SER A 107 7.57 10.15 0.55
C SER A 107 6.42 9.20 0.84
N GLU A 108 5.71 9.46 1.94
CA GLU A 108 4.51 8.70 2.32
C GLU A 108 3.37 8.96 1.36
N GLY A 109 2.59 7.91 1.08
CA GLY A 109 1.32 7.99 0.37
C GLY A 109 0.15 8.35 1.29
N PRO A 110 -1.08 8.26 0.77
CA PRO A 110 -2.28 8.46 1.57
C PRO A 110 -2.36 7.42 2.68
N ILE A 111 -2.98 7.80 3.79
CA ILE A 111 -3.28 6.91 4.90
C ILE A 111 -4.71 6.39 4.74
N THR A 112 -4.89 5.09 4.86
CA THR A 112 -6.21 4.45 4.89
C THR A 112 -6.49 3.95 6.30
N GLU A 113 -7.62 4.35 6.87
CA GLU A 113 -8.05 3.87 8.18
C GLU A 113 -8.81 2.55 8.04
N ALA A 114 -8.36 1.50 8.72
CA ALA A 114 -9.10 0.27 8.89
C ALA A 114 -10.01 0.36 10.12
N HIS A 115 -11.26 -0.04 9.97
CA HIS A 115 -12.26 0.04 11.04
C HIS A 115 -12.93 -1.32 11.26
N PHE A 116 -13.22 -1.61 12.52
CA PHE A 116 -14.14 -2.67 12.91
C PHE A 116 -15.55 -2.10 12.99
N VAL A 117 -16.46 -2.61 12.18
CA VAL A 117 -17.83 -2.11 12.06
C VAL A 117 -18.81 -3.22 12.41
N TYR A 118 -19.81 -2.91 13.25
CA TYR A 118 -20.87 -3.83 13.62
C TYR A 118 -22.18 -3.11 13.96
N PRO A 119 -23.35 -3.75 13.78
CA PRO A 119 -24.63 -3.16 14.10
C PRO A 119 -24.76 -2.81 15.59
N GLN A 120 -25.47 -1.72 15.89
CA GLN A 120 -25.72 -1.30 17.27
C GLN A 120 -26.41 -2.40 18.11
N SER A 121 -27.30 -3.18 17.50
CA SER A 121 -28.02 -4.30 18.13
C SER A 121 -27.08 -5.41 18.66
N LEU A 122 -25.87 -5.52 18.14
CA LEU A 122 -24.89 -6.53 18.55
C LEU A 122 -23.86 -6.02 19.57
N LYS A 123 -23.98 -4.76 20.01
CA LYS A 123 -22.99 -4.10 20.88
C LYS A 123 -22.64 -4.90 22.14
N ASN A 124 -23.63 -5.54 22.76
CA ASN A 124 -23.49 -6.25 24.03
C ASN A 124 -23.38 -7.77 23.88
N THR A 125 -23.22 -8.27 22.64
CA THR A 125 -23.06 -9.72 22.44
C THR A 125 -21.66 -10.17 22.78
N ALA A 126 -21.55 -11.30 23.49
CA ALA A 126 -20.26 -11.88 23.90
C ALA A 126 -19.35 -12.16 22.70
N ARG A 127 -19.92 -12.62 21.57
CA ARG A 127 -19.16 -12.90 20.32
C ARG A 127 -18.48 -11.65 19.77
N ILE A 128 -19.19 -10.53 19.66
CA ILE A 128 -18.63 -9.28 19.16
C ILE A 128 -17.57 -8.75 20.12
N THR A 129 -17.82 -8.82 21.42
CA THR A 129 -16.84 -8.39 22.43
C THR A 129 -15.56 -9.22 22.37
N ALA A 130 -15.66 -10.56 22.32
CA ALA A 130 -14.52 -11.45 22.23
C ALA A 130 -13.70 -11.22 20.94
N PHE A 131 -14.38 -11.14 19.78
CA PHE A 131 -13.72 -10.90 18.50
C PHE A 131 -13.06 -9.52 18.43
N ARG A 132 -13.72 -8.49 18.91
CA ARG A 132 -13.14 -7.14 19.01
C ARG A 132 -11.88 -7.16 19.86
N ASN A 133 -11.92 -7.73 21.06
CA ASN A 133 -10.77 -7.76 21.96
C ASN A 133 -9.61 -8.53 21.33
N PHE A 134 -9.88 -9.63 20.64
CA PHE A 134 -8.90 -10.41 19.88
C PHE A 134 -8.25 -9.55 18.77
N LEU A 135 -9.05 -8.84 17.95
CA LEU A 135 -8.52 -7.99 16.89
C LEU A 135 -7.61 -6.89 17.46
N PHE A 136 -8.05 -6.19 18.52
CA PHE A 136 -7.25 -5.13 19.13
C PHE A 136 -5.95 -5.65 19.74
N SER A 137 -5.94 -6.86 20.35
CA SER A 137 -4.71 -7.47 20.84
C SER A 137 -3.74 -7.78 19.72
N LYS A 138 -4.22 -8.32 18.59
CA LYS A 138 -3.37 -8.67 17.44
C LYS A 138 -2.82 -7.46 16.69
N ILE A 139 -3.57 -6.37 16.61
CA ILE A 139 -3.11 -5.15 15.96
C ILE A 139 -2.01 -4.45 16.78
N GLY A 140 -2.00 -4.60 18.10
CA GLY A 140 -0.88 -4.18 18.93
C GLY A 140 0.44 -4.83 18.48
N ASP A 141 0.39 -6.10 18.10
CA ASP A 141 1.55 -6.86 17.60
C ASP A 141 2.01 -6.40 16.20
N TRP A 142 1.15 -5.75 15.40
CA TRP A 142 1.50 -5.23 14.07
C TRP A 142 2.27 -3.89 14.11
N LYS A 143 2.20 -3.19 15.22
CA LYS A 143 2.85 -1.88 15.39
C LYS A 143 4.27 -1.97 15.93
N SER A 144 4.71 -3.15 16.30
CA SER A 144 6.06 -3.48 16.75
C SER A 144 6.87 -4.10 15.62
#